data_0ba15dc30f1e84551c9cb3920555feba
#
_entry.id   0ba15dc30f1e84551c9cb3920555feba
#
_cell.length_a   1.000
_cell.length_b   1.000
_cell.length_c   1.000
_cell.angle_alpha   90.00
_cell.angle_beta   90.00
_cell.angle_gamma   90.00
#
_symmetry.space_group_name_H-M   'P 1'
#
loop_
_entity.id
_entity.type
_entity.pdbx_description
1 polymer ?
#
loop_
_entity_poly.entity_id
_entity_poly.type
_entity_poly.pdbx_seq_one_letter_code
_entity_poly.pdbx_strand_id
1 'polypeptide(L)'
;MRLLINFEISKSYPEWRAVFDAHKSSRDEANVKDVFVGVEAANSQKVHLMFEVEDMAAMQAFMQRPENASIIEQSGHIVESTVMIPLAD
;
A
#
# COMPACT_ATOMS: atom_id res chain seq x y z
N MET A 1 12.69 -2.96 8.76
CA MET A 1 11.49 -3.78 9.08
C MET A 1 10.63 -3.90 7.84
N ARG A 2 10.14 -5.08 7.55
CA ARG A 2 9.26 -5.30 6.41
C ARG A 2 7.81 -5.44 6.84
N LEU A 3 6.91 -4.93 5.99
CA LEU A 3 5.47 -5.04 6.19
C LEU A 3 4.86 -5.77 5.00
N LEU A 4 4.16 -6.85 5.29
CA LEU A 4 3.38 -7.57 4.29
C LEU A 4 1.94 -7.07 4.37
N ILE A 5 1.41 -6.54 3.26
CA ILE A 5 0.10 -5.90 3.24
C ILE A 5 -0.73 -6.52 2.12
N ASN A 6 -2.01 -6.76 2.40
CA ASN A 6 -2.94 -7.15 1.36
C ASN A 6 -4.30 -6.50 1.60
N PHE A 7 -5.05 -6.29 0.52
CA PHE A 7 -6.37 -5.67 0.57
C PHE A 7 -7.10 -5.90 -0.75
N GLU A 8 -8.40 -5.66 -0.73
CA GLU A 8 -9.23 -5.71 -1.93
C GLU A 8 -9.37 -4.31 -2.52
N ILE A 9 -9.60 -4.26 -3.84
CA ILE A 9 -9.82 -3.02 -4.57
C ILE A 9 -11.16 -3.09 -5.31
N SER A 10 -11.83 -1.93 -5.42
CA SER A 10 -13.10 -1.80 -6.15
C SER A 10 -12.91 -1.42 -7.62
N LYS A 11 -11.70 -0.98 -7.98
CA LYS A 11 -11.32 -0.65 -9.36
C LYS A 11 -10.48 -1.77 -9.95
N SER A 12 -10.17 -1.67 -11.25
CA SER A 12 -9.25 -2.62 -11.88
C SER A 12 -7.84 -2.46 -11.31
N TYR A 13 -7.04 -3.52 -11.39
CA TYR A 13 -5.66 -3.44 -10.94
C TYR A 13 -4.85 -2.39 -11.70
N PRO A 14 -4.94 -2.25 -13.03
CA PRO A 14 -4.24 -1.16 -13.73
C PRO A 14 -4.62 0.23 -13.25
N GLU A 15 -5.89 0.48 -12.93
CA GLU A 15 -6.34 1.75 -12.39
C GLU A 15 -5.76 2.01 -11.00
N TRP A 16 -5.81 1.01 -10.12
CA TRP A 16 -5.20 1.10 -8.80
C TRP A 16 -3.70 1.33 -8.91
N ARG A 17 -3.03 0.57 -9.78
CA ARG A 17 -1.58 0.65 -9.95
C ARG A 17 -1.13 2.04 -10.42
N ALA A 18 -1.90 2.67 -11.30
CA ALA A 18 -1.58 4.01 -11.80
C ALA A 18 -1.58 5.03 -10.66
N VAL A 19 -2.56 4.97 -9.75
CA VAL A 19 -2.61 5.83 -8.57
C VAL A 19 -1.46 5.53 -7.62
N PHE A 20 -1.19 4.27 -7.39
CA PHE A 20 -0.09 3.82 -6.52
C PHE A 20 1.26 4.33 -7.04
N ASP A 21 1.53 4.16 -8.33
CA ASP A 21 2.78 4.58 -8.94
C ASP A 21 2.95 6.10 -8.94
N ALA A 22 1.86 6.85 -9.10
CA ALA A 22 1.90 8.31 -9.05
C ALA A 22 2.34 8.84 -7.69
N HIS A 23 2.24 8.06 -6.64
CA HIS A 23 2.60 8.47 -5.28
C HIS A 23 3.88 7.84 -4.76
N LYS A 24 4.70 7.29 -5.65
CA LYS A 24 5.99 6.70 -5.29
C LYS A 24 6.92 7.72 -4.62
N SER A 25 6.94 8.96 -5.11
CA SER A 25 7.80 9.99 -4.54
C SER A 25 7.45 10.33 -3.09
N SER A 26 6.16 10.31 -2.75
CA SER A 26 5.71 10.53 -1.36
C SER A 26 6.16 9.38 -0.45
N ARG A 27 6.10 8.14 -0.94
CA ARG A 27 6.60 6.99 -0.19
C ARG A 27 8.11 7.05 0.00
N ASP A 28 8.84 7.38 -1.06
CA ASP A 28 10.31 7.50 -1.00
C ASP A 28 10.73 8.58 0.00
N GLU A 29 10.05 9.72 -0.01
CA GLU A 29 10.30 10.82 0.94
C GLU A 29 10.10 10.36 2.39
N ALA A 30 9.11 9.53 2.63
CA ALA A 30 8.80 9.02 3.97
C ALA A 30 9.62 7.77 4.34
N ASN A 31 10.57 7.35 3.49
CA ASN A 31 11.37 6.13 3.65
C ASN A 31 10.52 4.86 3.70
N VAL A 32 9.39 4.87 2.98
CA VAL A 32 8.56 3.70 2.75
C VAL A 32 8.95 3.14 1.39
N LYS A 33 9.72 2.05 1.38
CA LYS A 33 10.29 1.50 0.15
C LYS A 33 9.46 0.33 -0.37
N ASP A 34 9.17 0.34 -1.67
CA ASP A 34 8.47 -0.75 -2.33
C ASP A 34 9.42 -1.94 -2.50
N VAL A 35 9.09 -3.08 -1.90
CA VAL A 35 9.83 -4.33 -2.10
C VAL A 35 9.11 -5.20 -3.14
N PHE A 36 7.79 -5.27 -3.06
CA PHE A 36 6.97 -6.03 -4.01
C PHE A 36 5.60 -5.39 -4.12
N VAL A 37 5.05 -5.41 -5.33
CA VAL A 37 3.66 -4.98 -5.59
C VAL A 37 3.10 -5.92 -6.65
N GLY A 38 1.95 -6.51 -6.39
CA GLY A 38 1.31 -7.40 -7.32
C GLY A 38 -0.13 -7.69 -6.94
N VAL A 39 -0.75 -8.59 -7.70
CA VAL A 39 -2.13 -9.00 -7.50
C VAL A 39 -2.19 -10.53 -7.55
N GLU A 40 -3.15 -11.12 -6.88
CA GLU A 40 -3.31 -12.58 -6.94
C GLU A 40 -3.62 -13.04 -8.35
N ALA A 41 -2.95 -14.10 -8.78
CA ALA A 41 -3.16 -14.64 -10.12
C ALA A 41 -4.62 -15.08 -10.34
N ALA A 42 -5.27 -15.59 -9.30
CA ALA A 42 -6.65 -16.06 -9.37
C ALA A 42 -7.69 -15.01 -9.00
N ASN A 43 -7.27 -13.84 -8.50
CA ASN A 43 -8.19 -12.78 -8.09
C ASN A 43 -7.56 -11.41 -8.35
N SER A 44 -7.90 -10.82 -9.49
CA SER A 44 -7.33 -9.55 -9.94
C SER A 44 -7.74 -8.33 -9.07
N GLN A 45 -8.59 -8.52 -8.07
CA GLN A 45 -8.99 -7.47 -7.14
C GLN A 45 -8.37 -7.65 -5.76
N LYS A 46 -7.48 -8.64 -5.58
CA LYS A 46 -6.75 -8.83 -4.33
C LYS A 46 -5.29 -8.45 -4.53
N VAL A 47 -4.93 -7.30 -3.97
CA VAL A 47 -3.57 -6.75 -4.08
C VAL A 47 -2.72 -7.23 -2.91
N HIS A 48 -1.48 -7.58 -3.22
CA HIS A 48 -0.45 -7.88 -2.23
C HIS A 48 0.73 -6.97 -2.44
N LEU A 49 1.23 -6.40 -1.37
CA LEU A 49 2.45 -5.61 -1.44
C LEU A 49 3.31 -5.81 -0.20
N MET A 50 4.59 -5.52 -0.35
CA MET A 50 5.53 -5.55 0.73
C MET A 50 6.32 -4.25 0.72
N PHE A 51 6.37 -3.59 1.86
CA PHE A 51 7.18 -2.39 2.06
C PHE A 51 8.33 -2.68 3.01
N GLU A 52 9.42 -1.96 2.83
CA GLU A 52 10.45 -1.84 3.85
C GLU A 52 10.35 -0.46 4.48
N VAL A 53 10.24 -0.44 5.81
CA VAL A 53 10.07 0.79 6.59
C VAL A 53 11.06 0.79 7.75
N GLU A 54 11.33 1.97 8.31
CA GLU A 54 12.22 2.09 9.45
C GLU A 54 11.64 1.40 10.68
N ASP A 55 10.39 1.73 11.01
CA ASP A 55 9.64 1.12 12.11
C ASP A 55 8.14 1.37 11.92
N MET A 56 7.31 0.78 12.80
CA MET A 56 5.86 0.93 12.73
C MET A 56 5.39 2.35 13.01
N ALA A 57 6.10 3.09 13.88
CA ALA A 57 5.74 4.47 14.17
C ALA A 57 5.89 5.35 12.93
N ALA A 58 6.97 5.16 12.16
CA ALA A 58 7.18 5.87 10.90
C ALA A 58 6.10 5.54 9.87
N MET A 59 5.71 4.27 9.77
CA MET A 59 4.64 3.85 8.86
C MET A 59 3.29 4.44 9.26
N GLN A 60 2.97 4.43 10.54
CA GLN A 60 1.73 5.03 11.03
C GLN A 60 1.67 6.53 10.79
N ALA A 61 2.78 7.24 11.00
CA ALA A 61 2.87 8.67 10.72
C ALA A 61 2.63 8.95 9.23
N PHE A 62 3.20 8.11 8.35
CA PHE A 62 2.98 8.23 6.91
C PHE A 62 1.50 8.00 6.56
N MET A 63 0.89 6.94 7.08
CA MET A 63 -0.52 6.61 6.79
C MET A 63 -1.49 7.68 7.28
N GLN A 64 -1.13 8.43 8.32
CA GLN A 64 -1.98 9.48 8.88
C GLN A 64 -1.87 10.81 8.13
N ARG A 65 -0.99 10.93 7.14
CA ARG A 65 -0.92 12.15 6.32
C ARG A 65 -2.25 12.38 5.61
N PRO A 66 -2.80 13.61 5.63
CA PRO A 66 -4.12 13.89 5.03
C PRO A 66 -4.22 13.51 3.56
N GLU A 67 -3.16 13.68 2.78
CA GLU A 67 -3.14 13.31 1.37
C GLU A 67 -3.37 11.82 1.13
N ASN A 68 -2.99 10.96 2.06
CA ASN A 68 -3.14 9.51 1.90
C ASN A 68 -4.60 9.06 1.94
N ALA A 69 -5.45 9.73 2.71
CA ALA A 69 -6.88 9.41 2.72
C ALA A 69 -7.50 9.64 1.34
N SER A 70 -7.14 10.74 0.68
CA SER A 70 -7.61 11.06 -0.66
C SER A 70 -7.08 10.08 -1.70
N ILE A 71 -5.81 9.71 -1.60
CA ILE A 71 -5.15 8.75 -2.49
C ILE A 71 -5.81 7.38 -2.40
N ILE A 72 -6.07 6.91 -1.19
CA ILE A 72 -6.73 5.62 -0.95
C ILE A 72 -8.12 5.62 -1.59
N GLU A 73 -8.88 6.69 -1.41
CA GLU A 73 -10.21 6.81 -2.02
C GLU A 73 -10.14 6.78 -3.55
N GLN A 74 -9.23 7.55 -4.15
CA GLN A 74 -9.04 7.59 -5.60
C GLN A 74 -8.60 6.25 -6.18
N SER A 75 -7.83 5.48 -5.43
CA SER A 75 -7.29 4.20 -5.90
C SER A 75 -8.30 3.06 -5.92
N GLY A 76 -9.42 3.21 -5.20
CA GLY A 76 -10.37 2.12 -5.02
C GLY A 76 -9.98 1.13 -3.93
N HIS A 77 -9.03 1.47 -3.09
CA HIS A 77 -8.61 0.64 -1.96
C HIS A 77 -9.77 0.51 -0.95
N ILE A 78 -10.19 -0.72 -0.68
CA ILE A 78 -11.24 -1.00 0.29
C ILE A 78 -10.58 -1.12 1.67
N VAL A 79 -10.64 -0.06 2.45
CA VAL A 79 -9.86 0.10 3.70
C VAL A 79 -10.13 -1.03 4.70
N GLU A 80 -11.38 -1.41 4.88
CA GLU A 80 -11.77 -2.45 5.83
C GLU A 80 -11.26 -3.85 5.47
N SER A 81 -10.81 -4.05 4.23
CA SER A 81 -10.21 -5.32 3.81
C SER A 81 -8.71 -5.40 4.09
N THR A 82 -8.11 -4.33 4.57
CA THR A 82 -6.66 -4.23 4.73
C THR A 82 -6.15 -5.13 5.84
N VAL A 83 -5.16 -5.97 5.51
CA VAL A 83 -4.40 -6.77 6.47
C VAL A 83 -2.95 -6.32 6.39
N MET A 84 -2.37 -5.99 7.52
CA MET A 84 -0.98 -5.55 7.62
C MET A 84 -0.24 -6.41 8.62
N ILE A 85 0.80 -7.09 8.16
CA ILE A 85 1.57 -8.03 8.97
C ILE A 85 3.01 -7.56 9.06
N PRO A 86 3.46 -7.09 10.24
CA PRO A 86 4.87 -6.78 10.45
C PRO A 86 5.68 -8.07 10.45
N LEU A 87 6.81 -8.05 9.75
CA LEU A 87 7.72 -9.19 9.66
C LEU A 87 9.04 -8.85 10.34
N ALA A 88 9.59 -9.81 11.06
CA ALA A 88 10.91 -9.73 11.66
C ALA A 88 11.83 -10.80 11.07
N ASP A 89 13.11 -10.47 10.95
CA ASP A 89 14.14 -11.40 10.46
C ASP A 89 14.53 -12.42 11.54
#